data_cb113d2df49fd2787f78d4792c26ecb6
#
_entry.id   cb113d2df49fd2787f78d4792c26ecb6
#
_cell.length_a   1.000
_cell.length_b   1.000
_cell.length_c   1.000
_cell.angle_alpha   90.00
_cell.angle_beta   90.00
_cell.angle_gamma   90.00
#
_symmetry.space_group_name_H-M   'P 1'
#
loop_
_entity.id
_entity.type
_entity.pdbx_description
1 polymer ?
#
loop_
_entity_poly.entity_id
_entity_poly.type
_entity_poly.pdbx_seq_one_letter_code
_entity_poly.pdbx_strand_id
1 'polypeptide(L)'
;MSIRILIADDHSVVRQGLRMFLELDGDLEVIGEAENGAEAIRLAGELQPDVVLMDLLMPVMDGITAIGKLRQQYRDIEVLALTSVLEDASVVGAIRAGAIGYLLKDTQADELCRAIKAAAQGQVQLAPQAAARLMREVRTPEESPEPLTERETEVLRLLASGQANKEIARSLTIGEKTVKTHVSNILGKLGVQSRTQAALYAVRAGLVEAPPQG
;
A
#
# COMPACT_ATOMS: atom_id res chain seq x y z
N MET A 1 6.20 6.40 -19.10
CA MET A 1 6.88 6.88 -17.89
C MET A 1 7.12 5.64 -17.05
N SER A 2 8.37 5.38 -16.67
CA SER A 2 8.73 4.29 -15.76
C SER A 2 8.22 4.58 -14.35
N ILE A 3 7.86 3.52 -13.62
CA ILE A 3 7.52 3.59 -12.20
C ILE A 3 8.83 3.63 -11.42
N ARG A 4 9.01 4.65 -10.61
CA ARG A 4 10.21 4.91 -9.82
C ARG A 4 10.14 4.17 -8.49
N ILE A 5 11.11 3.32 -8.20
CA ILE A 5 11.11 2.40 -7.07
C ILE A 5 12.28 2.69 -6.15
N LEU A 6 12.01 2.78 -4.85
CA LEU A 6 13.01 2.74 -3.79
C LEU A 6 12.94 1.38 -3.09
N ILE A 7 14.08 0.69 -2.95
CA ILE A 7 14.17 -0.58 -2.23
C ILE A 7 14.77 -0.33 -0.84
N ALA A 8 14.09 -0.79 0.22
CA ALA A 8 14.56 -0.73 1.59
C ALA A 8 14.62 -2.14 2.20
N ASP A 9 15.82 -2.65 2.40
CA ASP A 9 16.11 -3.98 2.96
C ASP A 9 17.53 -3.96 3.55
N ASP A 10 17.77 -4.54 4.72
CA ASP A 10 19.10 -4.55 5.33
C ASP A 10 20.06 -5.58 4.69
N HIS A 11 19.53 -6.54 3.93
CA HIS A 11 20.30 -7.56 3.23
C HIS A 11 20.71 -7.10 1.82
N SER A 12 22.00 -6.81 1.62
CA SER A 12 22.54 -6.35 0.33
C SER A 12 22.26 -7.30 -0.84
N VAL A 13 22.31 -8.61 -0.57
CA VAL A 13 22.04 -9.65 -1.60
C VAL A 13 20.58 -9.59 -2.07
N VAL A 14 19.63 -9.31 -1.15
CA VAL A 14 18.21 -9.16 -1.48
C VAL A 14 18.02 -7.89 -2.33
N ARG A 15 18.60 -6.76 -1.93
CA ARG A 15 18.51 -5.51 -2.71
C ARG A 15 19.06 -5.68 -4.13
N GLN A 16 20.24 -6.29 -4.26
CA GLN A 16 20.85 -6.55 -5.58
C GLN A 16 19.98 -7.48 -6.42
N GLY A 17 19.45 -8.56 -5.83
CA GLY A 17 18.57 -9.49 -6.52
C GLY A 17 17.29 -8.80 -7.02
N LEU A 18 16.63 -8.01 -6.16
CA LEU A 18 15.44 -7.24 -6.51
C LEU A 18 15.75 -6.23 -7.63
N ARG A 19 16.85 -5.47 -7.51
CA ARG A 19 17.27 -4.53 -8.56
C ARG A 19 17.44 -5.21 -9.90
N MET A 20 18.32 -6.22 -9.98
CA MET A 20 18.58 -6.94 -11.22
C MET A 20 17.32 -7.46 -11.87
N PHE A 21 16.37 -7.88 -11.06
CA PHE A 21 15.14 -8.48 -11.50
C PHE A 21 14.14 -7.42 -12.00
N LEU A 22 13.95 -6.35 -11.23
CA LEU A 22 13.01 -5.27 -11.58
C LEU A 22 13.47 -4.50 -12.83
N GLU A 23 14.79 -4.35 -13.03
CA GLU A 23 15.37 -3.69 -14.22
C GLU A 23 15.17 -4.49 -15.53
N LEU A 24 14.73 -5.76 -15.47
CA LEU A 24 14.33 -6.51 -16.66
C LEU A 24 12.98 -6.03 -17.22
N ASP A 25 12.15 -5.40 -16.40
CA ASP A 25 10.88 -4.83 -16.82
C ASP A 25 11.04 -3.36 -17.19
N GLY A 26 10.95 -3.03 -18.46
CA GLY A 26 11.17 -1.67 -18.98
C GLY A 26 10.22 -0.58 -18.45
N ASP A 27 9.16 -0.97 -17.72
CA ASP A 27 8.25 -0.03 -17.07
C ASP A 27 8.67 0.31 -15.63
N LEU A 28 9.70 -0.37 -15.07
CA LEU A 28 10.15 -0.23 -13.69
C LEU A 28 11.57 0.34 -13.64
N GLU A 29 11.84 1.24 -12.71
CA GLU A 29 13.14 1.87 -12.53
C GLU A 29 13.50 1.95 -11.05
N VAL A 30 14.58 1.27 -10.64
CA VAL A 30 15.08 1.34 -9.26
C VAL A 30 15.97 2.58 -9.11
N ILE A 31 15.44 3.62 -8.47
CA ILE A 31 16.10 4.92 -8.32
C ILE A 31 16.93 5.05 -7.04
N GLY A 32 16.82 4.11 -6.10
CA GLY A 32 17.58 4.14 -4.85
C GLY A 32 17.45 2.87 -4.04
N GLU A 33 18.38 2.72 -3.09
CA GLU A 33 18.42 1.63 -2.12
C GLU A 33 18.67 2.19 -0.73
N ALA A 34 18.02 1.61 0.29
CA ALA A 34 18.20 1.93 1.70
C ALA A 34 18.46 0.66 2.50
N GLU A 35 19.27 0.77 3.56
CA GLU A 35 19.63 -0.36 4.44
C GLU A 35 18.82 -0.39 5.74
N ASN A 36 17.98 0.62 5.97
CA ASN A 36 17.12 0.73 7.14
C ASN A 36 15.99 1.73 6.89
N GLY A 37 14.98 1.73 7.77
CA GLY A 37 13.81 2.61 7.64
C GLY A 37 14.13 4.10 7.71
N ALA A 38 15.14 4.51 8.48
CA ALA A 38 15.50 5.93 8.58
C ALA A 38 16.09 6.45 7.27
N GLU A 39 16.96 5.67 6.64
CA GLU A 39 17.52 5.98 5.33
C GLU A 39 16.45 5.96 4.24
N ALA A 40 15.52 5.00 4.29
CA ALA A 40 14.40 4.93 3.36
C ALA A 40 13.55 6.21 3.38
N ILE A 41 13.25 6.75 4.56
CA ILE A 41 12.51 8.01 4.71
C ILE A 41 13.28 9.19 4.10
N ARG A 42 14.59 9.29 4.40
CA ARG A 42 15.45 10.35 3.84
C ARG A 42 15.47 10.29 2.32
N LEU A 43 15.76 9.11 1.76
CA LEU A 43 15.82 8.91 0.31
C LEU A 43 14.46 9.11 -0.38
N ALA A 44 13.37 8.72 0.25
CA ALA A 44 12.03 8.99 -0.27
C ALA A 44 11.77 10.48 -0.42
N GLY A 45 12.23 11.30 0.54
CA GLY A 45 12.13 12.77 0.45
C GLY A 45 12.97 13.37 -0.67
N GLU A 46 14.17 12.84 -0.90
CA GLU A 46 15.10 13.33 -1.91
C GLU A 46 14.72 12.86 -3.33
N LEU A 47 14.35 11.59 -3.46
CA LEU A 47 14.16 10.94 -4.75
C LEU A 47 12.70 10.95 -5.22
N GLN A 48 11.74 11.13 -4.33
CA GLN A 48 10.29 11.10 -4.62
C GLN A 48 9.89 9.87 -5.47
N PRO A 49 10.08 8.62 -4.95
CA PRO A 49 9.67 7.42 -5.65
C PRO A 49 8.15 7.33 -5.77
N ASP A 50 7.64 6.58 -6.73
CA ASP A 50 6.22 6.23 -6.82
C ASP A 50 5.88 5.11 -5.82
N VAL A 51 6.81 4.15 -5.66
CA VAL A 51 6.64 2.97 -4.79
C VAL A 51 7.90 2.73 -3.97
N VAL A 52 7.72 2.43 -2.69
CA VAL A 52 8.78 1.93 -1.80
C VAL A 52 8.52 0.45 -1.52
N LEU A 53 9.50 -0.40 -1.84
CA LEU A 53 9.53 -1.78 -1.35
C LEU A 53 10.21 -1.78 0.01
N MET A 54 9.46 -2.12 1.07
CA MET A 54 9.92 -1.97 2.44
C MET A 54 10.00 -3.31 3.17
N ASP A 55 11.21 -3.74 3.52
CA ASP A 55 11.35 -4.82 4.48
C ASP A 55 10.85 -4.38 5.85
N LEU A 56 10.21 -5.31 6.56
CA LEU A 56 9.68 -5.03 7.90
C LEU A 56 10.73 -5.21 9.00
N LEU A 57 11.70 -6.08 8.80
CA LEU A 57 12.71 -6.42 9.80
C LEU A 57 14.04 -5.78 9.42
N MET A 58 14.28 -4.56 9.87
CA MET A 58 15.52 -3.83 9.62
C MET A 58 16.11 -3.25 10.93
N PRO A 59 17.44 -3.09 11.01
CA PRO A 59 18.09 -2.43 12.14
C PRO A 59 17.80 -0.91 12.13
N VAL A 60 18.12 -0.22 13.22
CA VAL A 60 17.98 1.23 13.41
C VAL A 60 16.53 1.69 13.46
N MET A 61 15.76 1.41 12.41
CA MET A 61 14.33 1.68 12.33
C MET A 61 13.67 0.56 11.51
N ASP A 62 12.73 -0.13 12.14
CA ASP A 62 11.94 -1.18 11.50
C ASP A 62 11.01 -0.62 10.42
N GLY A 63 10.59 -1.52 9.51
CA GLY A 63 9.77 -1.12 8.37
C GLY A 63 8.37 -0.62 8.74
N ILE A 64 7.74 -1.16 9.78
CA ILE A 64 6.41 -0.71 10.22
C ILE A 64 6.47 0.75 10.68
N THR A 65 7.47 1.09 11.50
CA THR A 65 7.72 2.46 11.94
C THR A 65 8.03 3.38 10.75
N ALA A 66 8.84 2.90 9.79
CA ALA A 66 9.19 3.67 8.59
C ALA A 66 7.96 3.91 7.70
N ILE A 67 7.10 2.90 7.48
CA ILE A 67 5.85 3.02 6.72
C ILE A 67 4.96 4.12 7.33
N GLY A 68 4.75 4.09 8.65
CA GLY A 68 3.93 5.10 9.33
C GLY A 68 4.44 6.52 9.12
N LYS A 69 5.76 6.73 9.24
CA LYS A 69 6.38 8.05 9.02
C LYS A 69 6.32 8.48 7.54
N LEU A 70 6.58 7.55 6.60
CA LEU A 70 6.47 7.83 5.17
C LEU A 70 5.04 8.29 4.79
N ARG A 71 4.02 7.58 5.27
CA ARG A 71 2.62 7.90 4.97
C ARG A 71 2.17 9.24 5.59
N GLN A 72 2.73 9.64 6.73
CA GLN A 72 2.47 10.95 7.34
C GLN A 72 3.12 12.09 6.54
N GLN A 73 4.34 11.88 6.02
CA GLN A 73 5.12 12.92 5.36
C GLN A 73 4.86 12.98 3.84
N TYR A 74 4.64 11.83 3.20
CA TYR A 74 4.57 11.70 1.73
C TYR A 74 3.35 10.86 1.33
N ARG A 75 2.21 11.49 1.17
CA ARG A 75 0.93 10.81 0.90
C ARG A 75 0.84 10.20 -0.51
N ASP A 76 1.62 10.70 -1.45
CA ASP A 76 1.62 10.25 -2.85
C ASP A 76 2.55 9.05 -3.09
N ILE A 77 3.43 8.72 -2.12
CA ILE A 77 4.33 7.58 -2.19
C ILE A 77 3.59 6.34 -1.65
N GLU A 78 3.47 5.31 -2.46
CA GLU A 78 2.87 4.05 -2.03
C GLU A 78 3.94 3.11 -1.44
N VAL A 79 3.57 2.33 -0.43
CA VAL A 79 4.51 1.42 0.23
C VAL A 79 4.00 -0.02 0.16
N LEU A 80 4.79 -0.90 -0.46
CA LEU A 80 4.61 -2.35 -0.44
C LEU A 80 5.54 -2.95 0.62
N ALA A 81 4.96 -3.59 1.63
CA ALA A 81 5.72 -4.32 2.63
C ALA A 81 6.21 -5.66 2.07
N LEU A 82 7.50 -5.95 2.26
CA LEU A 82 8.12 -7.23 1.97
C LEU A 82 8.53 -7.91 3.28
N THR A 83 8.38 -9.24 3.37
CA THR A 83 8.81 -9.98 4.55
C THR A 83 9.20 -11.41 4.21
N SER A 84 10.06 -11.99 5.02
CA SER A 84 10.43 -13.41 4.93
C SER A 84 9.45 -14.33 5.68
N VAL A 85 8.62 -13.77 6.58
CA VAL A 85 7.74 -14.55 7.47
C VAL A 85 6.33 -13.96 7.51
N LEU A 86 5.34 -14.81 7.37
CA LEU A 86 3.92 -14.48 7.53
C LEU A 86 3.52 -14.52 9.02
N GLU A 87 3.94 -13.55 9.81
CA GLU A 87 3.43 -13.39 11.18
C GLU A 87 2.21 -12.47 11.18
N ASP A 88 1.13 -12.89 11.87
CA ASP A 88 -0.15 -12.16 11.90
C ASP A 88 0.04 -10.72 12.37
N ALA A 89 0.84 -10.51 13.42
CA ALA A 89 1.13 -9.18 13.96
C ALA A 89 1.85 -8.26 12.96
N SER A 90 2.76 -8.80 12.15
CA SER A 90 3.53 -8.03 11.16
C SER A 90 2.66 -7.58 9.99
N VAL A 91 1.77 -8.47 9.49
CA VAL A 91 0.81 -8.14 8.43
C VAL A 91 -0.09 -6.99 8.86
N VAL A 92 -0.72 -7.14 10.02
CA VAL A 92 -1.65 -6.15 10.57
C VAL A 92 -0.93 -4.85 10.88
N GLY A 93 0.25 -4.93 11.48
CA GLY A 93 1.07 -3.76 11.80
C GLY A 93 1.44 -2.95 10.55
N ALA A 94 1.90 -3.60 9.47
CA ALA A 94 2.26 -2.94 8.22
C ALA A 94 1.05 -2.24 7.56
N ILE A 95 -0.12 -2.91 7.52
CA ILE A 95 -1.32 -2.33 6.95
C ILE A 95 -1.87 -1.19 7.82
N ARG A 96 -1.83 -1.33 9.15
CA ARG A 96 -2.22 -0.24 10.07
C ARG A 96 -1.28 0.97 9.95
N ALA A 97 0.00 0.73 9.71
CA ALA A 97 0.97 1.80 9.45
C ALA A 97 0.77 2.50 8.10
N GLY A 98 0.01 1.88 7.18
CA GLY A 98 -0.35 2.52 5.93
C GLY A 98 0.20 1.87 4.66
N ALA A 99 0.76 0.65 4.73
CA ALA A 99 1.14 -0.08 3.54
C ALA A 99 -0.06 -0.31 2.62
N ILE A 100 0.14 -0.14 1.30
CA ILE A 100 -0.90 -0.44 0.31
C ILE A 100 -0.98 -1.93 0.00
N GLY A 101 0.07 -2.68 0.30
CA GLY A 101 0.12 -4.11 0.08
C GLY A 101 1.17 -4.81 0.93
N TYR A 102 1.10 -6.14 0.90
CA TYR A 102 1.96 -7.01 1.68
C TYR A 102 2.30 -8.25 0.85
N LEU A 103 3.59 -8.50 0.64
CA LEU A 103 4.13 -9.59 -0.14
C LEU A 103 5.19 -10.36 0.66
N LEU A 104 5.39 -11.61 0.30
CA LEU A 104 6.51 -12.41 0.80
C LEU A 104 7.75 -12.19 -0.07
N LYS A 105 8.94 -12.26 0.51
CA LYS A 105 10.21 -12.15 -0.23
C LYS A 105 10.46 -13.32 -1.20
N ASP A 106 9.73 -14.43 -1.04
CA ASP A 106 9.72 -15.58 -1.96
C ASP A 106 8.65 -15.48 -3.07
N THR A 107 7.92 -14.36 -3.11
CA THR A 107 6.96 -14.08 -4.19
C THR A 107 7.67 -14.14 -5.55
N GLN A 108 7.01 -14.81 -6.51
CA GLN A 108 7.55 -14.90 -7.87
C GLN A 108 7.68 -13.51 -8.47
N ALA A 109 8.68 -13.39 -9.24
CA ALA A 109 9.11 -12.16 -9.84
C ALA A 109 8.04 -11.43 -10.67
N ASP A 110 7.33 -12.16 -11.53
CA ASP A 110 6.23 -11.59 -12.33
C ASP A 110 5.08 -11.10 -11.46
N GLU A 111 4.86 -11.73 -10.31
CA GLU A 111 3.85 -11.31 -9.34
C GLU A 111 4.29 -10.03 -8.63
N LEU A 112 5.56 -9.94 -8.24
CA LEU A 112 6.13 -8.72 -7.65
C LEU A 112 6.04 -7.53 -8.61
N CYS A 113 6.41 -7.68 -9.89
CA CYS A 113 6.28 -6.61 -10.90
C CYS A 113 4.83 -6.18 -11.06
N ARG A 114 3.88 -7.11 -11.13
CA ARG A 114 2.45 -6.79 -11.20
C ARG A 114 1.97 -6.05 -9.96
N ALA A 115 2.41 -6.47 -8.77
CA ALA A 115 2.04 -5.82 -7.51
C ALA A 115 2.58 -4.39 -7.43
N ILE A 116 3.82 -4.14 -7.87
CA ILE A 116 4.40 -2.79 -7.93
C ILE A 116 3.60 -1.90 -8.90
N LYS A 117 3.29 -2.39 -10.11
CA LYS A 117 2.51 -1.64 -11.10
C LYS A 117 1.11 -1.31 -10.58
N ALA A 118 0.48 -2.24 -9.89
CA ALA A 118 -0.82 -2.03 -9.28
C ALA A 118 -0.76 -1.06 -8.09
N ALA A 119 0.27 -1.16 -7.23
CA ALA A 119 0.49 -0.24 -6.12
C ALA A 119 0.69 1.20 -6.61
N ALA A 120 1.51 1.40 -7.65
CA ALA A 120 1.70 2.73 -8.27
C ALA A 120 0.40 3.35 -8.80
N GLN A 121 -0.60 2.52 -9.11
CA GLN A 121 -1.94 2.97 -9.52
C GLN A 121 -2.90 3.14 -8.32
N GLY A 122 -2.43 2.91 -7.10
CA GLY A 122 -3.23 2.97 -5.88
C GLY A 122 -4.18 1.78 -5.72
N GLN A 123 -3.84 0.59 -6.25
CA GLN A 123 -4.58 -0.63 -6.00
C GLN A 123 -4.00 -1.37 -4.79
N VAL A 124 -4.89 -1.91 -3.96
CA VAL A 124 -4.49 -2.72 -2.80
C VAL A 124 -3.98 -4.08 -3.26
N GLN A 125 -2.79 -4.45 -2.78
CA GLN A 125 -2.13 -5.71 -3.08
C GLN A 125 -1.95 -6.54 -1.82
N LEU A 126 -2.82 -7.52 -1.61
CA LEU A 126 -2.76 -8.43 -0.45
C LEU A 126 -2.77 -9.88 -0.93
N ALA A 127 -1.79 -10.64 -0.50
CA ALA A 127 -1.88 -12.10 -0.62
C ALA A 127 -3.16 -12.60 0.08
N PRO A 128 -3.84 -13.65 -0.43
CA PRO A 128 -5.11 -14.14 0.14
C PRO A 128 -5.03 -14.45 1.65
N GLN A 129 -3.88 -14.96 2.10
CA GLN A 129 -3.63 -15.23 3.51
C GLN A 129 -3.55 -13.95 4.36
N ALA A 130 -2.92 -12.89 3.84
CA ALA A 130 -2.86 -11.58 4.50
C ALA A 130 -4.26 -10.95 4.59
N ALA A 131 -5.05 -11.02 3.54
CA ALA A 131 -6.44 -10.55 3.52
C ALA A 131 -7.30 -11.29 4.55
N ALA A 132 -7.21 -12.63 4.62
CA ALA A 132 -7.95 -13.44 5.60
C ALA A 132 -7.60 -13.08 7.06
N ARG A 133 -6.34 -12.74 7.33
CA ARG A 133 -5.86 -12.32 8.66
C ARG A 133 -6.40 -10.95 9.05
N LEU A 134 -6.33 -9.98 8.14
CA LEU A 134 -6.90 -8.67 8.34
C LEU A 134 -8.42 -8.73 8.62
N MET A 135 -9.15 -9.59 7.92
CA MET A 135 -10.58 -9.80 8.14
C MET A 135 -10.91 -10.37 9.52
N ARG A 136 -10.01 -11.11 10.16
CA ARG A 136 -10.19 -11.60 11.54
C ARG A 136 -10.06 -10.49 12.57
N GLU A 137 -9.11 -9.58 12.40
CA GLU A 137 -8.92 -8.43 13.33
C GLU A 137 -9.99 -7.35 13.16
N VAL A 138 -10.60 -7.27 11.99
CA VAL A 138 -11.66 -6.32 11.66
C VAL A 138 -12.92 -6.48 12.54
N ARG A 139 -12.99 -7.45 13.44
CA ARG A 139 -14.17 -7.71 14.29
C ARG A 139 -14.35 -6.81 15.52
N THR A 140 -13.50 -5.83 15.76
CA THR A 140 -13.68 -4.84 16.84
C THR A 140 -14.18 -3.51 16.28
N PRO A 141 -15.33 -2.97 16.74
CA PRO A 141 -15.82 -1.67 16.26
C PRO A 141 -14.96 -0.54 16.87
N GLU A 142 -14.26 0.23 16.04
CA GLU A 142 -13.80 1.56 16.42
C GLU A 142 -14.92 2.57 16.14
N GLU A 143 -15.04 3.58 17.01
CA GLU A 143 -16.08 4.61 16.97
C GLU A 143 -16.18 5.30 15.61
N SER A 144 -17.41 5.65 15.21
CA SER A 144 -17.75 6.16 13.89
C SER A 144 -17.09 7.51 13.62
N PRO A 145 -16.27 7.62 12.58
CA PRO A 145 -15.60 8.86 12.19
C PRO A 145 -16.59 9.86 11.55
N GLU A 146 -16.11 11.03 11.14
CA GLU A 146 -16.91 12.03 10.45
C GLU A 146 -17.70 11.46 9.26
N PRO A 147 -18.98 11.86 9.08
CA PRO A 147 -19.80 11.31 8.00
C PRO A 147 -19.21 11.65 6.62
N LEU A 148 -19.11 10.63 5.78
CA LEU A 148 -18.70 10.81 4.40
C LEU A 148 -19.82 11.48 3.60
N THR A 149 -19.44 12.33 2.66
CA THR A 149 -20.39 12.85 1.64
C THR A 149 -20.83 11.71 0.72
N GLU A 150 -21.95 11.89 0.00
CA GLU A 150 -22.41 10.93 -1.00
C GLU A 150 -21.31 10.58 -2.01
N ARG A 151 -20.57 11.59 -2.49
CA ARG A 151 -19.48 11.41 -3.44
C ARG A 151 -18.30 10.64 -2.87
N GLU A 152 -17.93 10.89 -1.63
CA GLU A 152 -16.90 10.14 -0.93
C GLU A 152 -17.33 8.68 -0.70
N THR A 153 -18.60 8.46 -0.41
CA THR A 153 -19.16 7.10 -0.26
C THR A 153 -19.11 6.34 -1.59
N GLU A 154 -19.43 6.97 -2.71
CA GLU A 154 -19.31 6.36 -4.04
C GLU A 154 -17.85 6.00 -4.35
N VAL A 155 -16.92 6.92 -4.12
CA VAL A 155 -15.48 6.67 -4.30
C VAL A 155 -15.01 5.53 -3.39
N LEU A 156 -15.44 5.49 -2.14
CA LEU A 156 -15.08 4.45 -1.18
C LEU A 156 -15.60 3.07 -1.62
N ARG A 157 -16.81 2.96 -2.16
CA ARG A 157 -17.35 1.70 -2.71
C ARG A 157 -16.50 1.16 -3.87
N LEU A 158 -16.18 2.03 -4.83
CA LEU A 158 -15.37 1.65 -5.99
C LEU A 158 -13.92 1.29 -5.58
N LEU A 159 -13.38 2.01 -4.61
CA LEU A 159 -12.09 1.72 -4.00
C LEU A 159 -12.08 0.33 -3.34
N ALA A 160 -13.12 0.01 -2.57
CA ALA A 160 -13.23 -1.26 -1.86
C ALA A 160 -13.50 -2.45 -2.81
N SER A 161 -14.08 -2.20 -3.99
CA SER A 161 -14.18 -3.20 -5.07
C SER A 161 -12.87 -3.39 -5.87
N GLY A 162 -11.75 -2.78 -5.43
CA GLY A 162 -10.42 -2.99 -6.01
C GLY A 162 -10.07 -2.12 -7.21
N GLN A 163 -10.92 -1.14 -7.58
CA GLN A 163 -10.66 -0.29 -8.75
C GLN A 163 -9.49 0.66 -8.52
N ALA A 164 -8.60 0.80 -9.51
CA ALA A 164 -7.54 1.82 -9.53
C ALA A 164 -8.13 3.24 -9.64
N ASN A 165 -7.38 4.26 -9.23
CA ASN A 165 -7.83 5.66 -9.31
C ASN A 165 -8.28 6.07 -10.71
N LYS A 166 -7.61 5.56 -11.75
CA LYS A 166 -7.97 5.80 -13.16
C LYS A 166 -9.32 5.16 -13.54
N GLU A 167 -9.63 4.01 -13.00
CA GLU A 167 -10.90 3.31 -13.22
C GLU A 167 -12.04 4.03 -12.50
N ILE A 168 -11.82 4.42 -11.24
CA ILE A 168 -12.75 5.23 -10.45
C ILE A 168 -13.05 6.55 -11.18
N ALA A 169 -12.01 7.21 -11.71
CA ALA A 169 -12.14 8.45 -12.46
C ALA A 169 -13.06 8.28 -13.69
N ARG A 170 -12.91 7.17 -14.42
CA ARG A 170 -13.77 6.83 -15.56
C ARG A 170 -15.21 6.53 -15.12
N SER A 171 -15.37 5.68 -14.09
CA SER A 171 -16.70 5.29 -13.59
C SER A 171 -17.51 6.49 -13.10
N LEU A 172 -16.83 7.47 -12.50
CA LEU A 172 -17.46 8.67 -11.93
C LEU A 172 -17.41 9.90 -12.83
N THR A 173 -16.80 9.79 -14.02
CA THR A 173 -16.66 10.89 -14.99
C THR A 173 -15.97 12.13 -14.40
N ILE A 174 -14.86 11.91 -13.66
CA ILE A 174 -14.04 12.97 -13.03
C ILE A 174 -12.55 12.76 -13.35
N GLY A 175 -11.71 13.76 -13.02
CA GLY A 175 -10.28 13.65 -13.20
C GLY A 175 -9.63 12.70 -12.17
N GLU A 176 -8.55 12.00 -12.55
CA GLU A 176 -7.80 11.15 -11.64
C GLU A 176 -7.25 11.93 -10.42
N LYS A 177 -6.82 13.17 -10.64
CA LYS A 177 -6.39 14.08 -9.55
C LYS A 177 -7.51 14.32 -8.55
N THR A 178 -8.75 14.46 -9.02
CA THR A 178 -9.94 14.63 -8.17
C THR A 178 -10.21 13.36 -7.35
N VAL A 179 -10.03 12.16 -7.95
CA VAL A 179 -10.14 10.90 -7.20
C VAL A 179 -9.11 10.82 -6.09
N LYS A 180 -7.84 11.18 -6.37
CA LYS A 180 -6.77 11.22 -5.33
C LYS A 180 -7.16 12.17 -4.18
N THR A 181 -7.75 13.32 -4.49
CA THR A 181 -8.25 14.25 -3.46
C THR A 181 -9.37 13.64 -2.63
N HIS A 182 -10.37 12.99 -3.26
CA HIS A 182 -11.44 12.29 -2.53
C HIS A 182 -10.88 11.18 -1.65
N VAL A 183 -9.96 10.36 -2.15
CA VAL A 183 -9.31 9.31 -1.35
C VAL A 183 -8.60 9.91 -0.14
N SER A 184 -7.84 10.99 -0.30
CA SER A 184 -7.17 11.68 0.82
C SER A 184 -8.17 12.18 1.88
N ASN A 185 -9.29 12.77 1.44
CA ASN A 185 -10.34 13.25 2.35
C ASN A 185 -11.03 12.09 3.08
N ILE A 186 -11.32 10.99 2.37
CA ILE A 186 -11.88 9.77 2.96
C ILE A 186 -10.97 9.24 4.05
N LEU A 187 -9.66 9.10 3.77
CA LEU A 187 -8.68 8.63 4.76
C LEU A 187 -8.68 9.53 6.00
N GLY A 188 -8.69 10.85 5.82
CA GLY A 188 -8.74 11.81 6.93
C GLY A 188 -10.01 11.68 7.76
N LYS A 189 -11.19 11.63 7.12
CA LYS A 189 -12.49 11.52 7.79
C LYS A 189 -12.68 10.20 8.52
N LEU A 190 -12.18 9.10 7.93
CA LEU A 190 -12.24 7.78 8.55
C LEU A 190 -11.16 7.56 9.62
N GLY A 191 -10.21 8.50 9.78
CA GLY A 191 -9.09 8.35 10.71
C GLY A 191 -8.11 7.23 10.35
N VAL A 192 -8.09 6.81 9.06
CA VAL A 192 -7.28 5.69 8.58
C VAL A 192 -6.06 6.17 7.81
N GLN A 193 -4.98 5.38 7.83
CA GLN A 193 -3.68 5.77 7.26
C GLN A 193 -3.49 5.30 5.81
N SER A 194 -4.30 4.35 5.34
CA SER A 194 -4.13 3.77 4.01
C SER A 194 -5.43 3.45 3.31
N ARG A 195 -5.33 3.34 1.97
CA ARG A 195 -6.39 2.87 1.09
C ARG A 195 -6.90 1.48 1.48
N THR A 196 -6.00 0.61 1.93
CA THR A 196 -6.34 -0.74 2.41
C THR A 196 -7.24 -0.69 3.63
N GLN A 197 -6.92 0.18 4.58
CA GLN A 197 -7.77 0.39 5.76
C GLN A 197 -9.14 0.96 5.40
N ALA A 198 -9.20 1.91 4.45
CA ALA A 198 -10.46 2.43 3.95
C ALA A 198 -11.31 1.36 3.25
N ALA A 199 -10.68 0.47 2.46
CA ALA A 199 -11.38 -0.66 1.85
C ALA A 199 -11.96 -1.62 2.90
N LEU A 200 -11.19 -1.95 3.92
CA LEU A 200 -11.64 -2.79 5.04
C LEU A 200 -12.78 -2.12 5.81
N TYR A 201 -12.70 -0.81 6.04
CA TYR A 201 -13.80 -0.06 6.65
C TYR A 201 -15.09 -0.19 5.83
N ALA A 202 -15.02 -0.06 4.49
CA ALA A 202 -16.20 -0.17 3.62
C ALA A 202 -16.87 -1.55 3.69
N VAL A 203 -16.07 -2.62 3.78
CA VAL A 203 -16.58 -3.99 3.97
C VAL A 203 -17.28 -4.11 5.34
N ARG A 204 -16.66 -3.57 6.41
CA ARG A 204 -17.26 -3.56 7.77
C ARG A 204 -18.56 -2.82 7.83
N ALA A 205 -18.61 -1.65 7.21
CA ALA A 205 -19.79 -0.78 7.17
C ALA A 205 -20.89 -1.34 6.25
N GLY A 206 -20.70 -2.52 5.63
CA GLY A 206 -21.64 -3.11 4.70
C GLY A 206 -21.84 -2.33 3.41
N LEU A 207 -20.89 -1.46 3.04
CA LEU A 207 -20.95 -0.65 1.83
C LEU A 207 -20.64 -1.47 0.57
N VAL A 208 -19.91 -2.58 0.71
CA VAL A 208 -19.59 -3.57 -0.32
C VAL A 208 -19.60 -4.97 0.28
N GLU A 209 -19.91 -5.97 -0.54
CA GLU A 209 -19.80 -7.38 -0.13
C GLU A 209 -18.33 -7.79 -0.03
N ALA A 210 -18.01 -8.65 0.93
CA ALA A 210 -16.68 -9.23 1.03
C ALA A 210 -16.41 -10.08 -0.22
N PRO A 211 -15.17 -10.08 -0.78
CA PRO A 211 -14.84 -10.93 -1.91
C PRO A 211 -15.12 -12.39 -1.57
N PRO A 212 -15.62 -13.19 -2.53
CA PRO A 212 -15.93 -14.59 -2.31
C PRO A 212 -14.68 -15.33 -1.84
N GLN A 213 -14.83 -16.08 -0.76
CA GLN A 213 -13.77 -16.98 -0.28
C GLN A 213 -13.63 -18.12 -1.28
N GLY A 214 -12.60 -18.05 -2.13
CA GLY A 214 -12.19 -19.11 -3.02
C GLY A 214 -11.23 -20.08 -2.34
#